data_d94afdcf3e7c0cc88ffd91c7843c8756
#
_entry.id   d94afdcf3e7c0cc88ffd91c7843c8756
#
_cell.length_a   1.000
_cell.length_b   1.000
_cell.length_c   1.000
_cell.angle_alpha   90.00
_cell.angle_beta   90.00
_cell.angle_gamma   90.00
#
_symmetry.space_group_name_H-M   'P 1'
#
loop_
_entity.id
_entity.type
_entity.pdbx_description
1 polymer ?
#
loop_
_entity_poly.entity_id
_entity_poly.type
_entity_poly.pdbx_seq_one_letter_code
_entity_poly.pdbx_strand_id
1 'polypeptide(L)'
;MKKSFGRRLLKKISKLIPLCLIIASNAALSQEGQKLYPAPLLALDNFFSHHILIAEKSTHLLHLYRNNDGHPELVKSYQVVTGKKSGDKGTEGDFKTPEGIYNFTNFLTNKQLIEKSGSQGVIYGAGAFVTDYPNPVDQRMGKTGSGIWLHSTNDEARLDKGLDSKGCVVTANNDLLDVSKYIELNKTPIVIVQDLVYLNDRTHEAQKNEIKKNIEGWLAAWKNKDIESYMSHYSPAEFKDIKGNFVHYKAYKKAVFSNPGTPKIDLDNMSILQSKNYAIVTFMQRYQSSTINDAGKKILYLRQDDSYNWKIISEVFTKNGLEGSDKIAFEPSMRFFKDSTFKENSESKKGNN
;
A
#
# COMPACT_ATOMS: atom_id res chain seq x y z
N MET A 1 -47.50 8.71 -71.82
CA MET A 1 -47.18 9.82 -72.75
C MET A 1 -45.79 10.29 -72.34
N LYS A 2 -44.76 9.96 -73.10
CA LYS A 2 -43.98 10.67 -74.11
C LYS A 2 -43.62 12.11 -73.58
N LYS A 3 -42.38 12.46 -73.37
CA LYS A 3 -41.24 12.82 -74.22
C LYS A 3 -40.18 13.41 -73.28
N SER A 4 -38.94 13.49 -73.45
CA SER A 4 -37.89 13.29 -74.42
C SER A 4 -36.71 14.20 -74.08
N PHE A 5 -35.56 13.68 -74.10
CA PHE A 5 -34.29 14.21 -74.65
C PHE A 5 -33.82 15.64 -74.33
N GLY A 6 -32.58 15.74 -73.87
CA GLY A 6 -31.78 16.95 -73.95
C GLY A 6 -30.32 16.74 -73.46
N ARG A 7 -29.48 16.11 -74.29
CA ARG A 7 -28.01 16.15 -74.17
C ARG A 7 -27.50 17.56 -74.42
N ARG A 8 -26.68 18.09 -73.58
CA ARG A 8 -25.70 19.16 -73.96
C ARG A 8 -24.31 18.79 -73.38
N LEU A 9 -23.44 18.56 -74.33
CA LEU A 9 -21.97 18.46 -74.24
C LEU A 9 -21.41 19.86 -73.93
N LEU A 10 -20.53 20.05 -72.98
CA LEU A 10 -19.61 21.21 -72.99
C LEU A 10 -18.36 20.96 -72.18
N LYS A 11 -17.28 20.78 -72.92
CA LYS A 11 -15.90 21.24 -72.79
C LYS A 11 -15.15 21.11 -71.46
N LYS A 12 -14.14 20.29 -71.53
CA LYS A 12 -12.93 20.25 -70.71
C LYS A 12 -12.28 21.65 -70.69
N ILE A 13 -12.05 22.20 -69.49
CA ILE A 13 -11.02 23.21 -69.29
C ILE A 13 -10.08 22.63 -68.22
N SER A 14 -8.93 22.24 -68.68
CA SER A 14 -7.75 21.91 -67.87
C SER A 14 -7.21 23.16 -67.22
N LYS A 15 -7.29 23.28 -65.90
CA LYS A 15 -6.46 24.21 -65.15
C LYS A 15 -5.49 23.44 -64.30
N LEU A 16 -4.24 23.50 -64.66
CA LEU A 16 -3.11 23.11 -63.79
C LEU A 16 -3.13 24.00 -62.56
N ILE A 17 -3.25 23.36 -61.38
CA ILE A 17 -2.99 23.97 -60.09
C ILE A 17 -1.59 23.50 -59.69
N PRO A 18 -0.66 24.39 -59.38
CA PRO A 18 0.67 23.97 -58.90
C PRO A 18 0.57 23.31 -57.57
N LEU A 19 1.11 22.12 -57.48
CA LEU A 19 1.26 21.34 -56.25
C LEU A 19 2.32 22.03 -55.38
N CYS A 20 1.87 22.87 -54.42
CA CYS A 20 2.71 23.34 -53.36
C CYS A 20 2.98 22.14 -52.40
N LEU A 21 4.18 21.56 -52.46
CA LEU A 21 4.68 20.65 -51.44
C LEU A 21 4.80 21.44 -50.13
N ILE A 22 3.81 21.28 -49.23
CA ILE A 22 3.94 21.66 -47.84
C ILE A 22 4.77 20.53 -47.21
N ILE A 23 6.06 20.77 -47.04
CA ILE A 23 6.92 19.96 -46.16
C ILE A 23 6.43 20.28 -44.74
N ALA A 24 5.50 19.46 -44.24
CA ALA A 24 5.19 19.43 -42.83
C ALA A 24 6.43 18.82 -42.12
N SER A 25 7.27 19.69 -41.60
CA SER A 25 8.29 19.28 -40.61
C SER A 25 7.52 18.71 -39.41
N ASN A 26 7.43 17.39 -39.35
CA ASN A 26 7.10 16.69 -38.14
C ASN A 26 8.22 16.96 -37.11
N ALA A 27 8.09 18.08 -36.40
CA ALA A 27 8.75 18.22 -35.13
C ALA A 27 8.11 17.13 -34.25
N ALA A 28 8.76 15.98 -34.17
CA ALA A 28 8.52 15.01 -33.11
C ALA A 28 8.82 15.75 -31.80
N LEU A 29 7.79 16.31 -31.19
CA LEU A 29 7.81 16.62 -29.77
C LEU A 29 8.11 15.28 -29.10
N SER A 30 9.34 15.08 -28.66
CA SER A 30 9.68 14.05 -27.72
C SER A 30 8.76 14.28 -26.50
N GLN A 31 7.70 13.49 -26.37
CA GLN A 31 7.05 13.32 -25.10
C GLN A 31 8.14 12.76 -24.19
N GLU A 32 8.75 13.60 -23.37
CA GLU A 32 9.45 13.17 -22.18
C GLU A 32 8.49 12.19 -21.50
N GLY A 33 8.94 10.93 -21.33
CA GLY A 33 8.09 9.85 -20.83
C GLY A 33 7.46 10.28 -19.51
N GLN A 34 6.15 10.45 -19.50
CA GLN A 34 5.39 10.89 -18.34
C GLN A 34 5.68 9.93 -17.18
N LYS A 35 6.28 10.43 -16.10
CA LYS A 35 6.58 9.62 -14.91
C LYS A 35 5.28 9.12 -14.30
N LEU A 36 5.20 7.81 -14.08
CA LEU A 36 4.04 7.14 -13.53
C LEU A 36 4.38 6.55 -12.16
N TYR A 37 3.45 6.70 -11.22
CA TYR A 37 3.61 6.23 -9.84
C TYR A 37 2.54 5.21 -9.48
N PRO A 38 2.87 4.14 -8.75
CA PRO A 38 1.86 3.23 -8.20
C PRO A 38 0.84 3.99 -7.36
N ALA A 39 -0.44 3.92 -7.71
CA ALA A 39 -1.50 4.64 -7.03
C ALA A 39 -1.55 4.41 -5.50
N PRO A 40 -1.20 3.22 -4.98
CA PRO A 40 -1.16 3.01 -3.53
C PRO A 40 -0.07 3.76 -2.77
N LEU A 41 1.00 4.25 -3.43
CA LEU A 41 2.20 4.78 -2.79
C LEU A 41 2.25 6.30 -2.91
N LEU A 42 1.46 7.03 -2.11
CA LEU A 42 1.32 8.50 -2.23
C LEU A 42 2.46 9.28 -1.59
N ALA A 43 2.95 8.86 -0.43
CA ALA A 43 4.12 9.46 0.20
C ALA A 43 4.91 8.40 0.94
N LEU A 44 6.20 8.36 0.69
CA LEU A 44 7.10 7.41 1.33
C LEU A 44 8.11 8.16 2.20
N ASP A 45 8.61 7.48 3.24
CA ASP A 45 9.65 7.97 4.13
C ASP A 45 10.72 6.88 4.35
N ASN A 46 11.86 7.26 4.91
CA ASN A 46 12.98 6.33 5.09
C ASN A 46 12.87 5.45 6.34
N PHE A 47 11.79 5.58 7.13
CA PHE A 47 11.64 4.83 8.38
C PHE A 47 10.44 3.88 8.36
N PHE A 48 9.22 4.38 8.06
CA PHE A 48 7.99 3.56 8.07
C PHE A 48 7.62 2.97 6.70
N SER A 49 8.29 3.41 5.64
CA SER A 49 8.05 2.95 4.28
C SER A 49 9.30 2.97 3.40
N HIS A 50 10.48 2.70 4.02
CA HIS A 50 11.75 2.55 3.27
C HIS A 50 11.63 1.52 2.14
N HIS A 51 10.87 0.43 2.36
CA HIS A 51 10.48 -0.56 1.36
C HIS A 51 9.01 -0.90 1.53
N ILE A 52 8.34 -1.17 0.43
CA ILE A 52 6.93 -1.54 0.39
C ILE A 52 6.76 -2.73 -0.56
N LEU A 53 5.90 -3.67 -0.17
CA LEU A 53 5.49 -4.75 -1.04
C LEU A 53 4.11 -4.46 -1.63
N ILE A 54 3.94 -4.70 -2.93
CA ILE A 54 2.62 -4.67 -3.58
C ILE A 54 2.35 -6.04 -4.19
N ALA A 55 1.36 -6.77 -3.67
CA ALA A 55 0.87 -8.00 -4.26
C ALA A 55 -0.26 -7.67 -5.24
N GLU A 56 0.01 -7.81 -6.53
CA GLU A 56 -0.97 -7.66 -7.60
C GLU A 56 -1.58 -9.02 -7.95
N LYS A 57 -2.87 -9.16 -7.72
CA LYS A 57 -3.57 -10.46 -7.85
C LYS A 57 -3.81 -10.87 -9.29
N SER A 58 -4.03 -9.92 -10.19
CA SER A 58 -4.30 -10.20 -11.61
C SER A 58 -3.08 -10.69 -12.37
N THR A 59 -1.91 -10.19 -12.04
CA THR A 59 -0.65 -10.58 -12.69
C THR A 59 0.10 -11.67 -11.94
N HIS A 60 -0.35 -12.02 -10.72
CA HIS A 60 0.33 -12.97 -9.84
C HIS A 60 1.77 -12.56 -9.51
N LEU A 61 1.99 -11.26 -9.28
CA LEU A 61 3.28 -10.69 -8.96
C LEU A 61 3.27 -10.01 -7.57
N LEU A 62 4.38 -10.16 -6.87
CA LEU A 62 4.71 -9.39 -5.68
C LEU A 62 5.84 -8.42 -6.05
N HIS A 63 5.53 -7.16 -6.08
CA HIS A 63 6.48 -6.10 -6.41
C HIS A 63 7.12 -5.55 -5.14
N LEU A 64 8.44 -5.46 -5.11
CA LEU A 64 9.21 -4.77 -4.09
C LEU A 64 9.55 -3.37 -4.58
N TYR A 65 9.04 -2.36 -3.90
CA TYR A 65 9.40 -0.96 -4.10
C TYR A 65 10.30 -0.47 -2.98
N ARG A 66 11.21 0.44 -3.30
CA ARG A 66 11.96 1.22 -2.31
C ARG A 66 11.57 2.69 -2.36
N ASN A 67 11.74 3.36 -1.25
CA ASN A 67 11.71 4.81 -1.22
C ASN A 67 13.01 5.36 -1.82
N ASN A 68 12.88 6.19 -2.85
CA ASN A 68 13.96 6.96 -3.44
C ASN A 68 13.59 8.45 -3.36
N ASP A 69 14.03 9.12 -2.30
CA ASP A 69 13.76 10.54 -2.02
C ASP A 69 12.26 10.89 -2.07
N GLY A 70 11.41 10.07 -1.42
CA GLY A 70 9.96 10.24 -1.36
C GLY A 70 9.19 9.64 -2.54
N HIS A 71 9.90 9.10 -3.53
CA HIS A 71 9.31 8.48 -4.72
C HIS A 71 9.48 6.96 -4.72
N PRO A 72 8.44 6.20 -5.11
CA PRO A 72 8.55 4.75 -5.24
C PRO A 72 9.41 4.37 -6.45
N GLU A 73 10.38 3.49 -6.23
CA GLU A 73 11.22 2.89 -7.26
C GLU A 73 11.06 1.37 -7.19
N LEU A 74 10.72 0.73 -8.32
CA LEU A 74 10.62 -0.72 -8.40
C LEU A 74 12.01 -1.35 -8.32
N VAL A 75 12.23 -2.21 -7.32
CA VAL A 75 13.47 -2.94 -7.12
C VAL A 75 13.42 -4.29 -7.83
N LYS A 76 12.36 -5.05 -7.58
CA LYS A 76 12.20 -6.42 -8.09
C LYS A 76 10.74 -6.87 -8.05
N SER A 77 10.42 -7.87 -8.86
CA SER A 77 9.13 -8.56 -8.81
C SER A 77 9.35 -10.05 -8.65
N TYR A 78 8.46 -10.71 -7.89
CA TYR A 78 8.48 -12.13 -7.58
C TYR A 78 7.16 -12.75 -8.01
N GLN A 79 7.21 -14.00 -8.49
CA GLN A 79 6.00 -14.76 -8.80
C GLN A 79 5.30 -15.18 -7.50
N VAL A 80 3.97 -15.06 -7.46
CA VAL A 80 3.15 -15.47 -6.32
C VAL A 80 1.88 -16.16 -6.75
N VAL A 81 1.30 -16.94 -5.85
CA VAL A 81 -0.09 -17.36 -5.94
C VAL A 81 -0.90 -16.75 -4.82
N THR A 82 -2.18 -16.55 -5.07
CA THR A 82 -3.14 -15.98 -4.15
C THR A 82 -4.31 -16.93 -3.91
N GLY A 83 -5.37 -16.47 -3.25
CA GLY A 83 -6.54 -17.29 -2.91
C GLY A 83 -7.17 -17.94 -4.14
N LYS A 84 -7.66 -19.19 -3.96
CA LYS A 84 -8.32 -20.01 -5.02
C LYS A 84 -9.52 -19.32 -5.68
N LYS A 85 -10.10 -18.32 -5.01
CA LYS A 85 -11.19 -17.52 -5.55
C LYS A 85 -10.74 -16.07 -5.73
N SER A 86 -11.07 -15.50 -6.88
CA SER A 86 -10.84 -14.09 -7.19
C SER A 86 -11.73 -13.15 -6.37
N GLY A 87 -11.40 -11.86 -6.35
CA GLY A 87 -12.10 -10.83 -5.63
C GLY A 87 -11.56 -10.59 -4.21
N ASP A 88 -12.10 -9.59 -3.54
CA ASP A 88 -11.70 -9.20 -2.20
C ASP A 88 -12.27 -10.18 -1.15
N LYS A 89 -11.45 -10.50 -0.12
CA LYS A 89 -11.88 -11.33 1.00
C LYS A 89 -12.91 -10.60 1.85
N GLY A 90 -14.04 -11.29 2.14
CA GLY A 90 -15.10 -10.79 3.01
C GLY A 90 -15.29 -11.63 4.26
N THR A 91 -15.25 -12.96 4.13
CA THR A 91 -15.58 -13.86 5.24
C THR A 91 -14.54 -14.96 5.41
N GLU A 92 -14.45 -15.50 6.62
CA GLU A 92 -13.63 -16.67 6.88
C GLU A 92 -14.02 -17.83 5.96
N GLY A 93 -13.02 -18.56 5.44
CA GLY A 93 -13.26 -19.72 4.59
C GLY A 93 -13.68 -19.42 3.14
N ASP A 94 -13.71 -18.15 2.70
CA ASP A 94 -14.09 -17.77 1.33
C ASP A 94 -13.00 -18.04 0.28
N PHE A 95 -11.81 -18.46 0.69
CA PHE A 95 -10.63 -18.75 -0.14
C PHE A 95 -10.13 -17.56 -0.98
N LYS A 96 -10.43 -16.34 -0.58
CA LYS A 96 -9.99 -15.12 -1.23
C LYS A 96 -8.83 -14.47 -0.48
N THR A 97 -7.93 -13.82 -1.22
CA THR A 97 -6.93 -12.91 -0.65
C THR A 97 -7.56 -11.52 -0.48
N PRO A 98 -7.44 -10.89 0.70
CA PRO A 98 -7.98 -9.56 0.92
C PRO A 98 -7.27 -8.51 0.06
N GLU A 99 -7.97 -7.43 -0.25
CA GLU A 99 -7.40 -6.24 -0.87
C GLU A 99 -7.33 -5.13 0.17
N GLY A 100 -6.14 -4.57 0.35
CA GLY A 100 -5.92 -3.58 1.40
C GLY A 100 -4.44 -3.36 1.71
N ILE A 101 -4.19 -2.62 2.78
CA ILE A 101 -2.86 -2.27 3.27
C ILE A 101 -2.66 -2.93 4.63
N TYR A 102 -1.61 -3.73 4.75
CA TYR A 102 -1.33 -4.52 5.95
C TYR A 102 0.11 -4.34 6.39
N ASN A 103 0.37 -4.56 7.68
CA ASN A 103 1.72 -4.59 8.23
C ASN A 103 2.10 -6.03 8.58
N PHE A 104 3.37 -6.37 8.43
CA PHE A 104 3.89 -7.61 8.96
C PHE A 104 4.12 -7.47 10.47
N THR A 105 3.44 -8.28 11.26
CA THR A 105 3.46 -8.21 12.73
C THR A 105 4.36 -9.26 13.37
N ASN A 106 4.61 -10.37 12.67
CA ASN A 106 5.42 -11.46 13.16
C ASN A 106 6.05 -12.26 12.02
N PHE A 107 7.11 -12.99 12.31
CA PHE A 107 7.70 -13.99 11.42
C PHE A 107 7.72 -15.34 12.13
N LEU A 108 7.27 -16.38 11.43
CA LEU A 108 7.28 -17.76 11.90
C LEU A 108 8.28 -18.57 11.05
N THR A 109 9.28 -19.13 11.69
CA THR A 109 10.24 -20.02 11.04
C THR A 109 9.57 -21.35 10.66
N ASN A 110 10.14 -22.08 9.70
CA ASN A 110 9.69 -23.44 9.35
C ASN A 110 9.57 -24.34 10.60
N LYS A 111 10.57 -24.31 11.50
CA LYS A 111 10.55 -25.08 12.74
C LYS A 111 9.32 -24.74 13.59
N GLN A 112 9.06 -23.47 13.85
CA GLN A 112 7.89 -23.04 14.64
C GLN A 112 6.56 -23.42 13.97
N LEU A 113 6.48 -23.38 12.64
CA LEU A 113 5.29 -23.78 11.88
C LEU A 113 5.02 -25.28 12.01
N ILE A 114 6.07 -26.11 11.95
CA ILE A 114 5.98 -27.57 12.16
C ILE A 114 5.62 -27.89 13.61
N GLU A 115 6.25 -27.24 14.59
CA GLU A 115 5.96 -27.42 16.01
C GLU A 115 4.49 -27.07 16.34
N LYS A 116 3.96 -26.01 15.70
CA LYS A 116 2.58 -25.55 15.93
C LYS A 116 1.52 -26.38 15.20
N SER A 117 1.80 -26.88 14.00
CA SER A 117 0.81 -27.47 13.09
C SER A 117 1.15 -28.88 12.62
N GLY A 118 2.18 -29.50 13.19
CA GLY A 118 2.65 -30.83 12.80
C GLY A 118 3.04 -30.89 11.33
N SER A 119 2.73 -31.99 10.66
CA SER A 119 3.03 -32.19 9.24
C SER A 119 2.39 -31.13 8.31
N GLN A 120 1.30 -30.49 8.73
CA GLN A 120 0.70 -29.41 7.99
C GLN A 120 1.56 -28.12 7.99
N GLY A 121 2.44 -27.95 8.95
CA GLY A 121 3.38 -26.83 8.98
C GLY A 121 4.39 -26.83 7.84
N VAL A 122 4.66 -27.99 7.26
CA VAL A 122 5.60 -28.15 6.11
C VAL A 122 5.17 -27.37 4.88
N ILE A 123 3.87 -27.19 4.67
CA ILE A 123 3.34 -26.49 3.49
C ILE A 123 3.79 -25.03 3.38
N TYR A 124 4.27 -24.43 4.47
CA TYR A 124 4.70 -23.03 4.50
C TYR A 124 6.18 -22.84 4.11
N GLY A 125 6.85 -23.91 3.64
CA GLY A 125 8.22 -23.84 3.13
C GLY A 125 9.22 -23.28 4.14
N ALA A 126 10.01 -22.29 3.73
CA ALA A 126 11.04 -21.67 4.55
C ALA A 126 10.50 -20.90 5.77
N GLY A 127 9.28 -20.34 5.67
CA GLY A 127 8.67 -19.59 6.77
C GLY A 127 7.49 -18.73 6.31
N ALA A 128 6.97 -17.93 7.26
CA ALA A 128 5.79 -17.10 7.02
C ALA A 128 5.85 -15.75 7.74
N PHE A 129 5.57 -14.67 7.04
CA PHE A 129 5.31 -13.35 7.58
C PHE A 129 3.81 -13.19 7.83
N VAL A 130 3.44 -12.96 9.07
CA VAL A 130 2.06 -12.79 9.53
C VAL A 130 1.63 -11.34 9.33
N THR A 131 0.48 -11.10 8.71
CA THR A 131 -0.08 -9.74 8.58
C THR A 131 -1.06 -9.40 9.70
N ASP A 132 -1.38 -8.12 9.84
CA ASP A 132 -2.41 -7.59 10.76
C ASP A 132 -3.84 -7.67 10.20
N TYR A 133 -4.10 -8.52 9.20
CA TYR A 133 -5.47 -8.76 8.71
C TYR A 133 -6.33 -9.46 9.79
N PRO A 134 -7.58 -9.04 10.06
CA PRO A 134 -8.26 -7.85 9.51
C PRO A 134 -7.83 -6.56 10.23
N ASN A 135 -7.43 -5.56 9.46
CA ASN A 135 -7.07 -4.25 9.98
C ASN A 135 -8.33 -3.46 10.43
N PRO A 136 -8.21 -2.26 11.05
CA PRO A 136 -9.38 -1.48 11.47
C PRO A 136 -10.38 -1.16 10.36
N VAL A 137 -9.94 -1.01 9.10
CA VAL A 137 -10.84 -0.77 7.95
C VAL A 137 -11.63 -2.03 7.63
N ASP A 138 -10.96 -3.17 7.53
CA ASP A 138 -11.60 -4.47 7.28
C ASP A 138 -12.68 -4.78 8.34
N GLN A 139 -12.35 -4.51 9.62
CA GLN A 139 -13.29 -4.71 10.73
C GLN A 139 -14.53 -3.81 10.61
N ARG A 140 -14.38 -2.54 10.15
CA ARG A 140 -15.53 -1.65 9.88
C ARG A 140 -16.36 -2.13 8.71
N MET A 141 -15.74 -2.82 7.76
CA MET A 141 -16.43 -3.43 6.61
C MET A 141 -17.06 -4.79 6.96
N GLY A 142 -16.95 -5.24 8.20
CA GLY A 142 -17.48 -6.53 8.66
C GLY A 142 -16.72 -7.74 8.12
N LYS A 143 -15.49 -7.55 7.63
CA LYS A 143 -14.66 -8.67 7.18
C LYS A 143 -14.23 -9.55 8.35
N THR A 144 -14.20 -10.87 8.14
CA THR A 144 -13.91 -11.86 9.15
C THR A 144 -12.76 -12.80 8.75
N GLY A 145 -12.35 -13.64 9.71
CA GLY A 145 -11.23 -14.55 9.58
C GLY A 145 -9.91 -13.91 9.96
N SER A 146 -8.83 -14.67 9.82
CA SER A 146 -7.45 -14.30 10.17
C SER A 146 -6.46 -15.15 9.37
N GLY A 147 -5.16 -15.04 9.66
CA GLY A 147 -4.16 -15.93 9.08
C GLY A 147 -3.85 -15.66 7.61
N ILE A 148 -3.91 -14.41 7.20
CA ILE A 148 -3.42 -13.97 5.89
C ILE A 148 -1.92 -13.68 6.03
N TRP A 149 -1.09 -14.47 5.35
CA TRP A 149 0.36 -14.43 5.45
C TRP A 149 1.01 -14.28 4.08
N LEU A 150 2.23 -13.75 4.08
CA LEU A 150 3.19 -13.93 2.99
C LEU A 150 4.12 -15.09 3.40
N HIS A 151 4.09 -16.20 2.65
CA HIS A 151 4.90 -17.38 2.97
C HIS A 151 5.43 -18.07 1.73
N SER A 152 6.39 -18.97 1.91
CA SER A 152 6.83 -19.82 0.82
C SER A 152 6.08 -21.16 0.80
N THR A 153 6.57 -22.12 0.04
CA THR A 153 5.87 -23.39 -0.14
C THR A 153 6.88 -24.56 -0.18
N ASN A 154 6.42 -25.74 0.22
CA ASN A 154 7.15 -26.99 0.03
C ASN A 154 6.97 -27.61 -1.36
N ASP A 155 6.08 -27.04 -2.18
CA ASP A 155 5.80 -27.48 -3.54
C ASP A 155 5.74 -26.23 -4.47
N GLU A 156 6.86 -25.94 -5.11
CA GLU A 156 6.98 -24.74 -5.96
C GLU A 156 6.23 -24.87 -7.31
N ALA A 157 5.83 -26.09 -7.72
CA ALA A 157 4.99 -26.27 -8.90
C ALA A 157 3.59 -25.62 -8.74
N ARG A 158 3.20 -25.29 -7.51
CA ARG A 158 1.97 -24.54 -7.24
C ARG A 158 1.98 -23.13 -7.81
N LEU A 159 3.16 -22.52 -7.96
CA LEU A 159 3.30 -21.14 -8.41
C LEU A 159 2.79 -20.94 -9.84
N ASP A 160 2.80 -21.99 -10.65
CA ASP A 160 2.28 -21.94 -12.02
C ASP A 160 0.75 -21.85 -12.10
N LYS A 161 0.04 -22.08 -10.98
CA LYS A 161 -1.43 -22.09 -10.94
C LYS A 161 -2.05 -20.72 -10.77
N GLY A 162 -1.30 -19.71 -10.29
CA GLY A 162 -1.77 -18.36 -10.00
C GLY A 162 -2.76 -18.27 -8.83
N LEU A 163 -3.81 -19.10 -8.81
CA LEU A 163 -4.86 -19.17 -7.77
C LEU A 163 -4.81 -20.53 -7.08
N ASP A 164 -4.14 -20.65 -5.94
CA ASP A 164 -3.98 -21.95 -5.24
C ASP A 164 -3.96 -21.88 -3.71
N SER A 165 -4.05 -20.69 -3.08
CA SER A 165 -4.02 -20.59 -1.62
C SER A 165 -5.42 -20.51 -0.99
N LYS A 166 -5.48 -20.58 0.34
CA LYS A 166 -6.72 -20.30 1.11
C LYS A 166 -6.89 -18.81 1.45
N GLY A 167 -6.07 -17.93 0.83
CA GLY A 167 -6.09 -16.49 1.03
C GLY A 167 -4.72 -15.87 1.29
N CYS A 168 -3.70 -16.65 1.55
CA CYS A 168 -2.32 -16.19 1.69
C CYS A 168 -1.71 -15.76 0.34
N VAL A 169 -0.68 -14.95 0.39
CA VAL A 169 0.24 -14.69 -0.73
C VAL A 169 1.41 -15.67 -0.60
N VAL A 170 1.62 -16.51 -1.61
CA VAL A 170 2.60 -17.62 -1.56
C VAL A 170 3.63 -17.44 -2.66
N THR A 171 4.92 -17.55 -2.31
CA THR A 171 6.04 -17.40 -3.24
C THR A 171 7.01 -18.60 -3.16
N ALA A 172 8.04 -18.63 -4.00
CA ALA A 172 9.12 -19.62 -3.91
C ALA A 172 9.95 -19.44 -2.63
N ASN A 173 10.65 -20.49 -2.20
CA ASN A 173 11.50 -20.43 -1.02
C ASN A 173 12.60 -19.37 -1.16
N ASN A 174 13.32 -19.40 -2.28
CA ASN A 174 14.41 -18.44 -2.53
C ASN A 174 13.89 -16.99 -2.66
N ASP A 175 12.69 -16.79 -3.20
CA ASP A 175 12.07 -15.48 -3.31
C ASP A 175 11.65 -14.95 -1.94
N LEU A 176 11.13 -15.82 -1.04
CA LEU A 176 10.84 -15.43 0.33
C LEU A 176 12.13 -15.03 1.09
N LEU A 177 13.21 -15.79 0.93
CA LEU A 177 14.50 -15.46 1.53
C LEU A 177 15.00 -14.11 1.01
N ASP A 178 14.91 -13.85 -0.29
CA ASP A 178 15.36 -12.63 -0.90
C ASP A 178 14.54 -11.42 -0.43
N VAL A 179 13.21 -11.47 -0.56
CA VAL A 179 12.33 -10.37 -0.14
C VAL A 179 12.40 -10.11 1.37
N SER A 180 12.66 -11.12 2.17
CA SER A 180 12.79 -10.99 3.63
C SER A 180 13.89 -10.03 4.07
N LYS A 181 14.94 -9.86 3.25
CA LYS A 181 16.03 -8.92 3.51
C LYS A 181 15.55 -7.48 3.65
N TYR A 182 14.42 -7.16 3.02
CA TYR A 182 13.84 -5.82 2.94
C TYR A 182 12.67 -5.61 3.91
N ILE A 183 12.27 -6.65 4.66
CA ILE A 183 11.15 -6.59 5.60
C ILE A 183 11.66 -6.23 7.01
N GLU A 184 11.05 -5.22 7.61
CA GLU A 184 11.09 -4.97 9.05
C GLU A 184 9.67 -5.08 9.61
N LEU A 185 9.51 -5.89 10.66
CA LEU A 185 8.22 -6.06 11.30
C LEU A 185 7.70 -4.73 11.84
N ASN A 186 6.40 -4.48 11.65
CA ASN A 186 5.71 -3.26 12.04
C ASN A 186 6.20 -1.97 11.33
N LYS A 187 7.04 -2.09 10.29
CA LYS A 187 7.50 -0.94 9.48
C LYS A 187 7.27 -1.14 7.99
N THR A 188 7.64 -2.31 7.44
CA THR A 188 7.45 -2.61 6.01
C THR A 188 6.01 -3.04 5.77
N PRO A 189 5.20 -2.27 5.04
CA PRO A 189 3.83 -2.66 4.70
C PRO A 189 3.78 -3.57 3.47
N ILE A 190 2.69 -4.32 3.37
CA ILE A 190 2.25 -4.97 2.14
C ILE A 190 0.90 -4.39 1.71
N VAL A 191 0.83 -3.95 0.47
CA VAL A 191 -0.42 -3.53 -0.18
C VAL A 191 -0.87 -4.66 -1.09
N ILE A 192 -2.12 -5.08 -0.98
CA ILE A 192 -2.69 -6.13 -1.83
C ILE A 192 -3.78 -5.48 -2.68
N VAL A 193 -3.65 -5.59 -3.99
CA VAL A 193 -4.58 -5.03 -4.98
C VAL A 193 -5.05 -6.09 -5.97
N GLN A 194 -6.22 -5.89 -6.58
CA GLN A 194 -6.61 -6.70 -7.74
C GLN A 194 -5.74 -6.35 -8.94
N ASP A 195 -5.72 -5.08 -9.31
CA ASP A 195 -4.94 -4.53 -10.42
C ASP A 195 -4.12 -3.35 -9.91
N LEU A 196 -2.85 -3.28 -10.26
CA LEU A 196 -1.98 -2.17 -9.91
C LEU A 196 -2.17 -1.02 -10.90
N VAL A 197 -2.83 0.03 -10.44
CA VAL A 197 -3.04 1.26 -11.20
C VAL A 197 -1.86 2.21 -11.01
N TYR A 198 -1.49 2.92 -12.08
CA TYR A 198 -0.47 3.95 -12.06
C TYR A 198 -1.08 5.33 -12.32
N LEU A 199 -0.61 6.32 -11.58
CA LEU A 199 -1.02 7.72 -11.68
C LEU A 199 0.08 8.55 -12.33
N ASN A 200 -0.30 9.52 -13.13
CA ASN A 200 0.65 10.56 -13.55
C ASN A 200 1.00 11.48 -12.36
N ASP A 201 2.09 12.20 -12.49
CA ASP A 201 2.64 13.07 -11.45
C ASP A 201 1.58 14.06 -10.89
N ARG A 202 0.82 14.73 -11.76
CA ARG A 202 -0.21 15.69 -11.34
C ARG A 202 -1.29 15.05 -10.46
N THR A 203 -1.79 13.89 -10.85
CA THR A 203 -2.84 13.18 -10.11
C THR A 203 -2.31 12.63 -8.80
N HIS A 204 -1.09 12.07 -8.83
CA HIS A 204 -0.41 11.55 -7.66
C HIS A 204 -0.19 12.66 -6.62
N GLU A 205 0.37 13.79 -7.01
CA GLU A 205 0.58 14.94 -6.13
C GLU A 205 -0.75 15.51 -5.60
N ALA A 206 -1.81 15.57 -6.42
CA ALA A 206 -3.11 16.06 -5.99
C ALA A 206 -3.70 15.19 -4.87
N GLN A 207 -3.69 13.85 -5.03
CA GLN A 207 -4.19 12.92 -4.01
C GLN A 207 -3.35 12.97 -2.72
N LYS A 208 -2.03 13.02 -2.85
CA LYS A 208 -1.12 13.17 -1.72
C LYS A 208 -1.41 14.44 -0.92
N ASN A 209 -1.53 15.57 -1.62
CA ASN A 209 -1.72 16.87 -0.98
C ASN A 209 -3.10 17.01 -0.34
N GLU A 210 -4.14 16.37 -0.87
CA GLU A 210 -5.46 16.33 -0.25
C GLU A 210 -5.40 15.68 1.13
N ILE A 211 -4.75 14.50 1.26
CA ILE A 211 -4.60 13.83 2.55
C ILE A 211 -3.69 14.63 3.48
N LYS A 212 -2.56 15.15 3.00
CA LYS A 212 -1.67 16.00 3.79
C LYS A 212 -2.39 17.19 4.39
N LYS A 213 -3.17 17.92 3.60
CA LYS A 213 -3.96 19.06 4.05
C LYS A 213 -4.96 18.67 5.15
N ASN A 214 -5.57 17.50 5.04
CA ASN A 214 -6.45 17.00 6.09
C ASN A 214 -5.67 16.76 7.40
N ILE A 215 -4.49 16.16 7.35
CA ILE A 215 -3.63 15.91 8.52
C ILE A 215 -3.12 17.23 9.11
N GLU A 216 -2.77 18.21 8.29
CA GLU A 216 -2.34 19.54 8.74
C GLU A 216 -3.46 20.28 9.49
N GLY A 217 -4.70 20.23 8.97
CA GLY A 217 -5.86 20.78 9.65
C GLY A 217 -6.15 20.09 10.98
N TRP A 218 -6.10 18.77 11.01
CA TRP A 218 -6.23 17.98 12.23
C TRP A 218 -5.16 18.34 13.27
N LEU A 219 -3.90 18.47 12.86
CA LEU A 219 -2.79 18.85 13.74
C LEU A 219 -2.95 20.29 14.27
N ALA A 220 -3.36 21.23 13.41
CA ALA A 220 -3.61 22.60 13.80
C ALA A 220 -4.73 22.70 14.85
N ALA A 221 -5.84 22.00 14.65
CA ALA A 221 -6.93 21.93 15.61
C ALA A 221 -6.48 21.31 16.94
N TRP A 222 -5.62 20.30 16.90
CA TRP A 222 -5.05 19.70 18.11
C TRP A 222 -4.14 20.67 18.87
N LYS A 223 -3.21 21.34 18.18
CA LYS A 223 -2.31 22.35 18.78
C LYS A 223 -3.09 23.51 19.42
N ASN A 224 -4.17 23.94 18.78
CA ASN A 224 -5.04 25.02 19.27
C ASN A 224 -6.06 24.56 20.33
N LYS A 225 -6.14 23.25 20.60
CA LYS A 225 -7.15 22.66 21.50
C LYS A 225 -8.60 22.96 21.09
N ASP A 226 -8.82 23.20 19.80
CA ASP A 226 -10.14 23.38 19.23
C ASP A 226 -10.81 22.02 19.05
N ILE A 227 -11.65 21.65 20.05
CA ILE A 227 -12.27 20.32 20.08
C ILE A 227 -13.25 20.11 18.93
N GLU A 228 -13.96 21.12 18.47
CA GLU A 228 -14.93 20.97 17.40
C GLU A 228 -14.20 20.79 16.05
N SER A 229 -13.24 21.64 15.73
CA SER A 229 -12.40 21.48 14.55
C SER A 229 -11.62 20.16 14.57
N TYR A 230 -11.07 19.78 15.74
CA TYR A 230 -10.36 18.51 15.88
C TYR A 230 -11.26 17.32 15.57
N MET A 231 -12.45 17.27 16.17
CA MET A 231 -13.40 16.17 15.96
C MET A 231 -14.05 16.18 14.58
N SER A 232 -14.04 17.30 13.86
CA SER A 232 -14.53 17.34 12.47
C SER A 232 -13.73 16.48 11.50
N HIS A 233 -12.48 16.14 11.85
CA HIS A 233 -11.65 15.21 11.09
C HIS A 233 -11.98 13.73 11.31
N TYR A 234 -12.83 13.42 12.31
CA TYR A 234 -13.22 12.05 12.64
C TYR A 234 -14.59 11.70 12.08
N SER A 235 -14.80 10.44 11.73
CA SER A 235 -16.11 9.95 11.28
C SER A 235 -17.04 9.71 12.48
N PRO A 236 -18.17 10.43 12.62
CA PRO A 236 -19.10 10.16 13.72
C PRO A 236 -19.69 8.74 13.69
N ALA A 237 -19.88 8.18 12.49
CA ALA A 237 -20.51 6.87 12.30
C ALA A 237 -19.52 5.71 12.46
N GLU A 238 -18.26 5.88 11.99
CA GLU A 238 -17.33 4.75 11.85
C GLU A 238 -16.18 4.79 12.87
N PHE A 239 -15.92 5.93 13.51
CA PHE A 239 -14.78 6.03 14.40
C PHE A 239 -14.92 5.15 15.64
N LYS A 240 -13.87 4.37 15.88
CA LYS A 240 -13.68 3.60 17.11
C LYS A 240 -12.19 3.30 17.31
N ASP A 241 -11.71 3.47 18.52
CA ASP A 241 -10.39 3.07 18.96
C ASP A 241 -10.45 2.38 20.35
N ILE A 242 -9.31 2.25 21.01
CA ILE A 242 -9.21 1.67 22.36
C ILE A 242 -9.97 2.48 23.42
N LYS A 243 -10.27 3.76 23.18
CA LYS A 243 -11.02 4.64 24.09
C LYS A 243 -12.53 4.63 23.82
N GLY A 244 -12.97 3.86 22.83
CA GLY A 244 -14.36 3.69 22.48
C GLY A 244 -14.76 4.32 21.14
N ASN A 245 -16.05 4.64 21.00
CA ASN A 245 -16.58 5.26 19.78
C ASN A 245 -16.37 6.78 19.76
N PHE A 246 -16.83 7.44 18.72
CA PHE A 246 -16.73 8.88 18.51
C PHE A 246 -17.16 9.71 19.74
N VAL A 247 -18.29 9.38 20.37
CA VAL A 247 -18.82 10.12 21.52
C VAL A 247 -17.88 10.01 22.73
N HIS A 248 -17.45 8.80 23.06
CA HIS A 248 -16.52 8.56 24.15
C HIS A 248 -15.16 9.22 23.89
N TYR A 249 -14.67 9.12 22.68
CA TYR A 249 -13.42 9.73 22.29
C TYR A 249 -13.47 11.27 22.34
N LYS A 250 -14.57 11.90 21.88
CA LYS A 250 -14.78 13.35 22.00
C LYS A 250 -14.77 13.80 23.47
N ALA A 251 -15.47 13.07 24.35
CA ALA A 251 -15.46 13.37 25.78
C ALA A 251 -14.06 13.26 26.39
N TYR A 252 -13.32 12.19 26.05
CA TYR A 252 -11.92 12.02 26.46
C TYR A 252 -11.04 13.19 25.98
N LYS A 253 -11.11 13.54 24.68
CA LYS A 253 -10.31 14.64 24.12
C LYS A 253 -10.67 16.00 24.70
N LYS A 254 -11.95 16.25 24.97
CA LYS A 254 -12.40 17.46 25.65
C LYS A 254 -11.74 17.60 27.02
N ALA A 255 -11.67 16.52 27.80
CA ALA A 255 -10.96 16.50 29.08
C ALA A 255 -9.45 16.74 28.93
N VAL A 256 -8.82 16.15 27.92
CA VAL A 256 -7.39 16.40 27.63
C VAL A 256 -7.15 17.87 27.23
N PHE A 257 -8.01 18.44 26.38
CA PHE A 257 -7.87 19.83 25.92
C PHE A 257 -8.12 20.87 27.00
N SER A 258 -8.84 20.54 28.09
CA SER A 258 -9.03 21.41 29.23
C SER A 258 -7.80 21.54 30.11
N ASN A 259 -6.78 20.68 29.96
CA ASN A 259 -5.53 20.83 30.71
C ASN A 259 -4.82 22.15 30.37
N PRO A 260 -4.19 22.80 31.36
CA PRO A 260 -3.53 24.09 31.14
C PRO A 260 -2.33 23.99 30.19
N GLY A 261 -1.96 25.11 29.58
CA GLY A 261 -0.82 25.21 28.66
C GLY A 261 -1.11 24.76 27.25
N THR A 262 -0.25 25.12 26.31
CA THR A 262 -0.31 24.74 24.92
C THR A 262 0.64 23.54 24.69
N PRO A 263 0.15 22.40 24.14
CA PRO A 263 1.03 21.28 23.87
C PRO A 263 1.95 21.59 22.68
N LYS A 264 3.20 21.10 22.75
CA LYS A 264 4.07 21.02 21.58
C LYS A 264 3.83 19.65 20.93
N ILE A 265 3.49 19.67 19.65
CA ILE A 265 3.19 18.44 18.89
C ILE A 265 3.93 18.51 17.56
N ASP A 266 4.81 17.53 17.33
CA ASP A 266 5.58 17.42 16.11
C ASP A 266 5.30 16.08 15.46
N LEU A 267 5.20 16.08 14.13
CA LEU A 267 5.00 14.88 13.32
C LEU A 267 6.18 14.74 12.35
N ASP A 268 6.85 13.62 12.41
CA ASP A 268 8.01 13.30 11.58
C ASP A 268 7.79 11.98 10.82
N ASN A 269 8.58 11.72 9.80
CA ASN A 269 8.61 10.45 9.06
C ASN A 269 7.22 10.02 8.59
N MET A 270 6.54 10.92 7.85
CA MET A 270 5.17 10.65 7.40
C MET A 270 5.13 9.81 6.13
N SER A 271 4.47 8.66 6.22
CA SER A 271 4.10 7.79 5.09
C SER A 271 2.59 7.85 4.83
N ILE A 272 2.20 7.90 3.56
CA ILE A 272 0.79 7.87 3.12
C ILE A 272 0.63 6.78 2.08
N LEU A 273 -0.13 5.75 2.44
CA LEU A 273 -0.52 4.67 1.54
C LEU A 273 -2.03 4.70 1.33
N GLN A 274 -2.48 4.42 0.10
CA GLN A 274 -3.89 4.45 -0.27
C GLN A 274 -4.35 3.13 -0.88
N SER A 275 -5.56 2.71 -0.59
CA SER A 275 -6.23 1.57 -1.20
C SER A 275 -7.72 1.87 -1.37
N LYS A 276 -8.19 1.87 -2.62
CA LYS A 276 -9.60 2.19 -2.93
C LYS A 276 -10.03 3.52 -2.30
N ASN A 277 -10.98 3.48 -1.36
CA ASN A 277 -11.57 4.63 -0.69
C ASN A 277 -11.03 4.86 0.73
N TYR A 278 -9.89 4.28 1.08
CA TYR A 278 -9.26 4.52 2.37
C TYR A 278 -7.75 4.76 2.23
N ALA A 279 -7.18 5.41 3.23
CA ALA A 279 -5.76 5.64 3.33
C ALA A 279 -5.26 5.33 4.74
N ILE A 280 -3.99 4.95 4.82
CA ILE A 280 -3.26 4.82 6.08
C ILE A 280 -2.16 5.87 6.09
N VAL A 281 -2.18 6.72 7.12
CA VAL A 281 -1.13 7.70 7.38
C VAL A 281 -0.37 7.25 8.62
N THR A 282 0.92 6.97 8.45
CA THR A 282 1.83 6.54 9.52
C THR A 282 2.87 7.61 9.73
N PHE A 283 3.13 7.98 10.97
CA PHE A 283 4.15 8.97 11.30
C PHE A 283 4.68 8.78 12.73
N MET A 284 5.83 9.38 13.01
CA MET A 284 6.31 9.58 14.37
C MET A 284 5.60 10.78 14.96
N GLN A 285 4.96 10.60 16.09
CA GLN A 285 4.34 11.65 16.88
C GLN A 285 5.19 11.93 18.11
N ARG A 286 5.54 13.20 18.33
CA ARG A 286 6.11 13.69 19.58
C ARG A 286 5.10 14.62 20.22
N TYR A 287 4.76 14.37 21.48
CA TYR A 287 3.80 15.17 22.24
C TYR A 287 4.42 15.61 23.55
N GLN A 288 4.44 16.90 23.81
CA GLN A 288 4.96 17.47 25.06
C GLN A 288 3.94 18.47 25.62
N SER A 289 3.58 18.28 26.87
CA SER A 289 2.75 19.20 27.67
C SER A 289 3.36 19.38 29.07
N SER A 290 2.70 20.12 29.94
CA SER A 290 3.12 20.26 31.34
C SER A 290 3.14 18.94 32.13
N THR A 291 2.35 17.95 31.70
CA THR A 291 2.15 16.67 32.44
C THR A 291 2.56 15.43 31.64
N ILE A 292 2.70 15.53 30.33
CA ILE A 292 2.99 14.38 29.45
C ILE A 292 4.13 14.76 28.52
N ASN A 293 5.13 13.90 28.46
CA ASN A 293 6.15 13.90 27.41
C ASN A 293 6.17 12.49 26.78
N ASP A 294 5.69 12.39 25.55
CA ASP A 294 5.45 11.12 24.89
C ASP A 294 5.87 11.16 23.43
N ALA A 295 6.47 10.07 22.95
CA ALA A 295 6.84 9.89 21.57
C ALA A 295 6.52 8.46 21.13
N GLY A 296 6.06 8.30 19.88
CA GLY A 296 5.69 6.97 19.39
C GLY A 296 5.24 6.98 17.94
N LYS A 297 5.06 5.79 17.42
CA LYS A 297 4.44 5.55 16.12
C LYS A 297 2.94 5.82 16.22
N LYS A 298 2.43 6.69 15.36
CA LYS A 298 0.99 6.93 15.18
C LYS A 298 0.56 6.41 13.82
N ILE A 299 -0.56 5.71 13.80
CA ILE A 299 -1.22 5.28 12.57
C ILE A 299 -2.63 5.86 12.59
N LEU A 300 -3.00 6.55 11.52
CA LEU A 300 -4.37 7.01 11.27
C LEU A 300 -4.93 6.22 10.10
N TYR A 301 -6.13 5.65 10.30
CA TYR A 301 -6.91 5.01 9.25
C TYR A 301 -8.00 5.99 8.81
N LEU A 302 -7.94 6.42 7.56
CA LEU A 302 -8.86 7.38 6.99
C LEU A 302 -9.76 6.72 5.95
N ARG A 303 -11.03 7.09 5.93
CA ARG A 303 -11.99 6.77 4.85
C ARG A 303 -12.63 8.02 4.33
N GLN A 304 -13.01 8.00 3.06
CA GLN A 304 -13.83 9.07 2.50
C GLN A 304 -15.29 8.89 2.94
N ASP A 305 -15.89 9.99 3.40
CA ASP A 305 -17.35 10.06 3.64
C ASP A 305 -18.11 10.19 2.31
N ASP A 306 -19.45 10.25 2.37
CA ASP A 306 -20.31 10.36 1.20
C ASP A 306 -20.09 11.66 0.39
N SER A 307 -19.41 12.64 0.98
CA SER A 307 -19.01 13.90 0.32
C SER A 307 -17.54 13.87 -0.13
N TYR A 308 -16.91 12.70 -0.13
CA TYR A 308 -15.50 12.48 -0.48
C TYR A 308 -14.49 13.17 0.44
N ASN A 309 -14.89 13.60 1.65
CA ASN A 309 -13.94 14.13 2.62
C ASN A 309 -13.26 13.00 3.39
N TRP A 310 -11.96 13.11 3.59
CA TRP A 310 -11.20 12.18 4.40
C TRP A 310 -11.56 12.31 5.87
N LYS A 311 -11.98 11.22 6.51
CA LYS A 311 -12.32 11.13 7.92
C LYS A 311 -11.53 10.01 8.60
N ILE A 312 -11.02 10.29 9.78
CA ILE A 312 -10.35 9.29 10.63
C ILE A 312 -11.43 8.35 11.18
N ILE A 313 -11.26 7.05 10.93
CA ILE A 313 -12.15 5.98 11.42
C ILE A 313 -11.52 5.15 12.53
N SER A 314 -10.19 5.20 12.65
CA SER A 314 -9.44 4.58 13.74
C SER A 314 -8.08 5.22 13.88
N GLU A 315 -7.51 5.15 15.09
CA GLU A 315 -6.13 5.54 15.34
C GLU A 315 -5.45 4.57 16.29
N VAL A 316 -4.17 4.33 16.04
CA VAL A 316 -3.32 3.50 16.90
C VAL A 316 -2.09 4.30 17.28
N PHE A 317 -1.73 4.26 18.56
CA PHE A 317 -0.49 4.85 19.05
C PHE A 317 0.33 3.80 19.81
N THR A 318 1.59 3.67 19.46
CA THR A 318 2.53 2.71 20.05
C THR A 318 3.80 3.44 20.43
N LYS A 319 4.15 3.41 21.73
CA LYS A 319 5.38 4.04 22.25
C LYS A 319 6.66 3.37 21.76
N ASN A 320 6.60 2.08 21.46
CA ASN A 320 7.73 1.28 20.98
C ASN A 320 7.82 1.35 19.44
N GLY A 321 8.96 0.97 18.90
CA GLY A 321 9.17 0.91 17.46
C GLY A 321 9.81 2.16 16.87
N LEU A 322 10.43 2.97 17.73
CA LEU A 322 11.22 4.15 17.32
C LEU A 322 12.73 3.88 17.31
N GLU A 323 13.14 2.68 17.69
CA GLU A 323 14.55 2.30 17.70
C GLU A 323 15.13 2.45 16.28
N GLY A 324 16.20 3.22 16.16
CA GLY A 324 16.83 3.50 14.87
C GLY A 324 16.16 4.58 14.03
N SER A 325 15.13 5.28 14.55
CA SER A 325 14.45 6.36 13.81
C SER A 325 15.34 7.55 13.49
N ASP A 326 16.44 7.72 14.21
CA ASP A 326 17.18 8.97 14.18
C ASP A 326 18.37 8.98 13.21
N LYS A 327 18.85 7.85 12.67
CA LYS A 327 20.19 7.91 12.06
C LYS A 327 20.59 6.85 11.03
N ILE A 328 19.85 5.80 10.74
CA ILE A 328 20.43 4.73 9.89
C ILE A 328 19.58 4.52 8.65
N ALA A 329 20.21 4.69 7.50
CA ALA A 329 19.68 4.18 6.24
C ALA A 329 19.39 2.68 6.40
N PHE A 330 18.23 2.24 5.91
CA PHE A 330 17.89 0.83 5.93
C PHE A 330 18.91 0.02 5.12
N GLU A 331 19.43 -1.05 5.74
CA GLU A 331 20.31 -2.00 5.06
C GLU A 331 19.61 -3.37 4.95
N PRO A 332 19.55 -3.95 3.75
CA PRO A 332 19.03 -5.31 3.56
C PRO A 332 19.83 -6.33 4.39
N SER A 333 19.16 -7.20 5.11
CA SER A 333 19.84 -8.22 5.93
C SER A 333 19.00 -9.47 6.12
N MET A 334 19.66 -10.63 6.26
CA MET A 334 19.04 -11.95 6.49
C MET A 334 18.57 -12.12 7.94
N ARG A 335 17.95 -11.10 8.54
CA ARG A 335 17.56 -11.05 9.97
C ARG A 335 16.63 -12.19 10.42
N PHE A 336 15.84 -12.73 9.51
CA PHE A 336 14.88 -13.80 9.81
C PHE A 336 15.40 -15.20 9.54
N PHE A 337 16.51 -15.32 8.78
CA PHE A 337 17.06 -16.59 8.31
C PHE A 337 18.53 -16.78 8.67
N LYS A 338 19.03 -16.08 9.70
CA LYS A 338 20.44 -16.18 10.13
C LYS A 338 20.91 -17.61 10.42
N ASP A 339 20.02 -18.41 11.03
CA ASP A 339 20.30 -19.79 11.46
C ASP A 339 19.57 -20.83 10.58
N SER A 340 19.01 -20.42 9.42
CA SER A 340 18.25 -21.35 8.60
C SER A 340 19.19 -22.31 7.86
N THR A 341 18.88 -23.59 7.92
CA THR A 341 19.50 -24.64 7.10
C THR A 341 19.10 -24.57 5.63
N PHE A 342 18.25 -23.63 5.25
CA PHE A 342 17.97 -23.28 3.86
C PHE A 342 19.17 -22.54 3.28
N LYS A 343 20.22 -23.30 2.91
CA LYS A 343 21.29 -22.76 2.07
C LYS A 343 20.73 -22.53 0.67
N GLU A 344 21.01 -21.37 0.08
CA GLU A 344 20.85 -21.13 -1.34
C GLU A 344 21.49 -22.31 -2.10
N ASN A 345 20.68 -23.09 -2.80
CA ASN A 345 21.18 -24.02 -3.82
C ASN A 345 21.62 -23.20 -5.06
N SER A 346 22.65 -22.36 -4.87
CA SER A 346 23.21 -21.52 -5.94
C SER A 346 24.25 -22.24 -6.79
N GLU A 347 24.44 -23.57 -6.66
CA GLU A 347 25.50 -24.29 -7.39
C GLU A 347 25.01 -25.49 -8.21
N SER A 348 23.88 -25.41 -8.92
CA SER A 348 23.55 -26.50 -9.87
C SER A 348 23.20 -26.05 -11.28
N LYS A 349 23.85 -24.99 -11.82
CA LYS A 349 23.89 -24.74 -13.27
C LYS A 349 25.27 -24.26 -13.72
N LYS A 350 26.33 -24.96 -13.37
CA LYS A 350 27.59 -24.95 -14.11
C LYS A 350 28.07 -26.38 -14.25
N GLY A 351 27.91 -26.91 -15.43
CA GLY A 351 28.60 -28.14 -15.82
C GLY A 351 27.67 -29.15 -16.45
N ASN A 352 27.45 -29.01 -17.77
CA ASN A 352 27.77 -30.07 -18.74
C ASN A 352 27.69 -29.46 -20.15
N ASN A 353 28.86 -29.42 -20.74
CA ASN A 353 29.06 -29.22 -22.18
C ASN A 353 28.41 -30.33 -22.97
#